data_cdb1fecdc8f6359d1e63c923fd2e1e47
#
_entry.id   cdb1fecdc8f6359d1e63c923fd2e1e47
#
_cell.length_a   1.000
_cell.length_b   1.000
_cell.length_c   1.000
_cell.angle_alpha   90.00
_cell.angle_beta   90.00
_cell.angle_gamma   90.00
#
_symmetry.space_group_name_H-M   'P 1'
#
loop_
_entity.id
_entity.type
_entity.pdbx_description
1 polymer ?
#
loop_
_entity_poly.entity_id
_entity_poly.type
_entity_poly.pdbx_seq_one_letter_code
_entity_poly.pdbx_strand_id
1 'polypeptide(L)'
;MKVSSQESNWQKTLPKPFLGFQKNRRLEEVECIIPDLAGMSRGRSMPIYKFTPDTTFSLPISLFYQTISGEYVDMDITNQWMEKDIVLRPDMETAAAVPWADDATLQVINDLELSDGNPLNIAPRNILKNVIDLYKKENLKPVIAPEIEFYLTQPNTDPNEEILPPIGRNGRKGVRQQAYSMVAVDEMGSVIDTIYEYAEAQGLKIDTVIQEGGAGQIEIN
;
A
#
# COMPACT_ATOMS: atom_id res chain seq x y z
N MET A 1 -3.43 -34.63 10.05
CA MET A 1 -4.85 -34.23 10.16
C MET A 1 -5.17 -33.39 8.94
N LYS A 2 -6.04 -33.86 8.05
CA LYS A 2 -6.54 -33.03 6.94
C LYS A 2 -7.54 -32.03 7.55
N VAL A 3 -7.13 -30.79 7.74
CA VAL A 3 -8.06 -29.70 8.03
C VAL A 3 -8.84 -29.49 6.73
N SER A 4 -10.10 -29.85 6.72
CA SER A 4 -11.02 -29.55 5.62
C SER A 4 -11.17 -28.04 5.57
N SER A 5 -10.55 -27.39 4.59
CA SER A 5 -10.74 -25.97 4.33
C SER A 5 -12.13 -25.75 3.73
N GLN A 6 -13.16 -25.67 4.57
CA GLN A 6 -14.36 -24.97 4.17
C GLN A 6 -13.99 -23.49 4.10
N GLU A 7 -13.97 -22.92 2.89
CA GLU A 7 -13.88 -21.48 2.71
C GLU A 7 -14.93 -20.83 3.59
N SER A 8 -14.51 -19.92 4.45
CA SER A 8 -15.42 -19.18 5.31
C SER A 8 -16.34 -18.29 4.45
N ASN A 9 -17.55 -18.07 4.89
CA ASN A 9 -18.57 -17.36 4.08
C ASN A 9 -18.12 -15.94 3.66
N TRP A 10 -17.31 -15.28 4.47
CA TRP A 10 -16.80 -13.93 4.17
C TRP A 10 -15.81 -13.89 2.99
N GLN A 11 -15.06 -14.95 2.74
CA GLN A 11 -14.13 -15.02 1.61
C GLN A 11 -14.85 -14.92 0.26
N LYS A 12 -16.11 -15.34 0.20
CA LYS A 12 -16.94 -15.22 -1.00
C LYS A 12 -17.41 -13.80 -1.31
N THR A 13 -17.31 -12.90 -0.33
CA THR A 13 -17.68 -11.48 -0.48
C THR A 13 -16.50 -10.58 -0.84
N LEU A 14 -15.31 -11.16 -1.02
CA LEU A 14 -14.12 -10.42 -1.43
C LEU A 14 -14.30 -9.77 -2.81
N PRO A 15 -13.58 -8.67 -3.09
CA PRO A 15 -13.67 -7.97 -4.37
C PRO A 15 -13.43 -8.91 -5.58
N LYS A 16 -14.12 -8.66 -6.68
CA LYS A 16 -13.98 -9.47 -7.91
C LYS A 16 -12.54 -9.57 -8.43
N PRO A 17 -11.73 -8.50 -8.44
CA PRO A 17 -10.32 -8.60 -8.85
C PRO A 17 -9.57 -9.62 -8.00
N PHE A 18 -9.74 -9.57 -6.67
CA PHE A 18 -9.13 -10.54 -5.77
C PHE A 18 -9.58 -11.98 -6.05
N LEU A 19 -10.88 -12.20 -6.22
CA LEU A 19 -11.41 -13.54 -6.53
C LEU A 19 -10.89 -14.07 -7.87
N GLY A 20 -10.68 -13.17 -8.85
CA GLY A 20 -10.04 -13.51 -10.13
C GLY A 20 -8.57 -13.89 -9.95
N PHE A 21 -7.82 -13.13 -9.17
CA PHE A 21 -6.42 -13.39 -8.85
C PHE A 21 -6.23 -14.68 -8.06
N GLN A 22 -7.12 -14.96 -7.11
CA GLN A 22 -7.08 -16.16 -6.27
C GLN A 22 -7.43 -17.44 -7.05
N LYS A 23 -8.03 -17.35 -8.23
CA LYS A 23 -8.51 -18.49 -8.99
C LYS A 23 -7.49 -19.62 -9.05
N ASN A 24 -7.83 -20.79 -8.47
CA ASN A 24 -6.96 -21.96 -8.32
C ASN A 24 -5.78 -21.82 -7.33
N ARG A 25 -5.73 -20.76 -6.52
CA ARG A 25 -4.77 -20.61 -5.43
C ARG A 25 -5.50 -20.68 -4.10
N ARG A 26 -4.93 -21.37 -3.14
CA ARG A 26 -5.42 -21.33 -1.75
C ARG A 26 -4.93 -20.05 -1.09
N LEU A 27 -5.84 -19.29 -0.49
CA LEU A 27 -5.47 -18.15 0.33
C LEU A 27 -4.75 -18.63 1.60
N GLU A 28 -3.52 -18.22 1.79
CA GLU A 28 -2.66 -18.67 2.89
C GLU A 28 -2.52 -17.61 3.97
N GLU A 29 -2.47 -16.34 3.61
CA GLU A 29 -2.05 -15.24 4.47
C GLU A 29 -2.88 -13.98 4.28
N VAL A 30 -2.95 -13.18 5.35
CA VAL A 30 -3.55 -11.84 5.32
C VAL A 30 -2.58 -10.83 5.90
N GLU A 31 -2.29 -9.79 5.13
CA GLU A 31 -1.59 -8.58 5.59
C GLU A 31 -2.59 -7.53 6.05
N CYS A 32 -2.57 -7.22 7.32
CA CYS A 32 -3.35 -6.14 7.89
C CYS A 32 -2.48 -4.90 8.02
N ILE A 33 -2.67 -3.91 7.16
CA ILE A 33 -1.80 -2.76 7.04
C ILE A 33 -2.47 -1.46 7.48
N ILE A 34 -1.62 -0.50 7.87
CA ILE A 34 -1.97 0.89 8.15
C ILE A 34 -0.89 1.80 7.56
N PRO A 35 -1.20 2.99 7.07
CA PRO A 35 -0.20 4.01 6.76
C PRO A 35 0.22 4.72 8.06
N ASP A 36 1.53 4.92 8.25
CA ASP A 36 2.04 5.83 9.28
C ASP A 36 2.18 7.26 8.76
N LEU A 37 2.68 8.18 9.60
CA LEU A 37 2.86 9.60 9.24
C LEU A 37 3.99 9.83 8.21
N ALA A 38 4.89 8.87 8.06
CA ALA A 38 5.97 8.91 7.07
C ALA A 38 5.58 8.24 5.73
N GLY A 39 4.34 7.76 5.59
CA GLY A 39 3.87 7.03 4.41
C GLY A 39 4.33 5.58 4.35
N MET A 40 4.92 5.05 5.43
CA MET A 40 5.30 3.65 5.52
C MET A 40 4.09 2.77 5.78
N SER A 41 4.00 1.65 5.07
CA SER A 41 3.03 0.60 5.37
C SER A 41 3.49 -0.17 6.61
N ARG A 42 2.75 -0.04 7.70
CA ARG A 42 2.96 -0.76 8.96
C ARG A 42 1.86 -1.78 9.14
N GLY A 43 2.08 -2.82 9.91
CA GLY A 43 1.02 -3.78 10.16
C GLY A 43 1.50 -5.13 10.65
N ARG A 44 0.66 -6.13 10.41
CA ARG A 44 0.96 -7.54 10.73
C ARG A 44 0.48 -8.44 9.61
N SER A 45 1.26 -9.46 9.35
CA SER A 45 0.82 -10.62 8.59
C SER A 45 0.33 -11.72 9.51
N MET A 46 -0.68 -12.45 9.08
CA MET A 46 -1.19 -13.61 9.82
C MET A 46 -1.71 -14.70 8.89
N PRO A 47 -1.62 -15.97 9.30
CA PRO A 47 -2.25 -17.05 8.56
C PRO A 47 -3.77 -16.87 8.44
N ILE A 48 -4.34 -17.18 7.28
CA ILE A 48 -5.76 -16.97 6.98
C ILE A 48 -6.72 -17.60 8.01
N TYR A 49 -6.34 -18.73 8.62
CA TYR A 49 -7.20 -19.41 9.59
C TYR A 49 -7.38 -18.63 10.90
N LYS A 50 -6.56 -17.60 11.13
CA LYS A 50 -6.66 -16.69 12.30
C LYS A 50 -7.42 -15.42 12.00
N PHE A 51 -7.72 -15.16 10.73
CA PHE A 51 -8.36 -13.91 10.28
C PHE A 51 -9.85 -14.09 10.02
N THR A 52 -10.62 -13.13 10.49
CA THR A 52 -12.00 -12.86 10.09
C THR A 52 -12.20 -11.36 9.96
N PRO A 53 -13.25 -10.87 9.28
CA PRO A 53 -13.54 -9.44 9.20
C PRO A 53 -13.67 -8.72 10.56
N ASP A 54 -14.02 -9.47 11.62
CA ASP A 54 -14.16 -8.94 12.99
C ASP A 54 -12.86 -9.08 13.81
N THR A 55 -11.79 -9.61 13.23
CA THR A 55 -10.51 -9.79 13.93
C THR A 55 -9.90 -8.42 14.23
N THR A 56 -9.67 -8.15 15.49
CA THR A 56 -8.92 -6.96 15.94
C THR A 56 -7.59 -7.39 16.55
N PHE A 57 -6.60 -6.53 16.43
CA PHE A 57 -5.29 -6.74 17.05
C PHE A 57 -4.66 -5.38 17.36
N SER A 58 -3.60 -5.41 18.18
CA SER A 58 -2.99 -4.19 18.68
C SER A 58 -1.60 -3.99 18.10
N LEU A 59 -1.23 -2.71 17.96
CA LEU A 59 0.13 -2.23 17.76
C LEU A 59 0.43 -1.13 18.76
N PRO A 60 1.70 -0.89 19.13
CA PRO A 60 2.04 0.22 20.01
C PRO A 60 1.82 1.56 19.28
N ILE A 61 1.23 2.53 19.97
CA ILE A 61 1.02 3.88 19.43
C ILE A 61 2.33 4.57 19.05
N SER A 62 3.43 4.15 19.67
CA SER A 62 4.76 4.72 19.44
C SER A 62 5.21 4.67 17.96
N LEU A 63 4.63 3.76 17.17
CA LEU A 63 4.92 3.71 15.73
C LEU A 63 4.61 5.02 14.98
N PHE A 64 3.69 5.85 15.51
CA PHE A 64 3.37 7.18 14.95
C PHE A 64 4.35 8.28 15.37
N TYR A 65 5.27 7.97 16.24
CA TYR A 65 6.32 8.90 16.72
C TYR A 65 7.70 8.53 16.19
N GLN A 66 7.76 7.80 15.09
CA GLN A 66 9.00 7.52 14.38
C GLN A 66 9.25 8.53 13.27
N THR A 67 10.52 8.86 13.08
CA THR A 67 11.00 9.60 11.90
C THR A 67 10.98 8.68 10.67
N ILE A 68 11.21 9.25 9.49
CA ILE A 68 11.33 8.48 8.25
C ILE A 68 12.50 7.47 8.29
N SER A 69 13.54 7.74 9.09
CA SER A 69 14.66 6.84 9.33
C SER A 69 14.38 5.77 10.40
N GLY A 70 13.20 5.80 11.02
CA GLY A 70 12.76 4.82 12.02
C GLY A 70 13.17 5.15 13.46
N GLU A 71 13.82 6.27 13.70
CA GLU A 71 14.17 6.75 15.03
C GLU A 71 12.94 7.29 15.75
N TYR A 72 12.84 7.06 17.06
CA TYR A 72 11.78 7.68 17.85
C TYR A 72 12.08 9.15 18.09
N VAL A 73 11.06 9.98 17.98
CA VAL A 73 11.15 11.40 18.32
C VAL A 73 11.34 11.53 19.84
N ASP A 74 12.40 12.22 20.24
CA ASP A 74 12.66 12.52 21.65
C ASP A 74 11.70 13.64 22.12
N MET A 75 10.59 13.22 22.70
CA MET A 75 9.60 14.13 23.29
C MET A 75 9.29 13.70 24.71
N ASP A 76 9.33 14.63 25.66
CA ASP A 76 8.88 14.41 27.04
C ASP A 76 7.44 13.86 27.12
N ILE A 77 6.65 14.07 26.07
CA ILE A 77 5.28 13.57 25.91
C ILE A 77 5.25 12.07 25.60
N THR A 78 6.32 11.48 25.07
CA THR A 78 6.33 10.11 24.55
C THR A 78 6.23 9.06 25.68
N ASN A 79 6.76 9.34 26.84
CA ASN A 79 6.79 8.35 27.94
C ASN A 79 5.40 7.88 28.40
N GLN A 80 4.38 8.74 28.28
CA GLN A 80 2.99 8.37 28.65
C GLN A 80 2.22 7.71 27.50
N TRP A 81 2.61 7.97 26.24
CA TRP A 81 1.91 7.49 25.04
C TRP A 81 2.57 6.23 24.46
N MET A 82 3.88 6.09 24.59
CA MET A 82 4.64 4.97 24.01
C MET A 82 4.22 3.59 24.54
N GLU A 83 3.59 3.52 25.70
CA GLU A 83 3.13 2.27 26.33
C GLU A 83 1.67 1.91 25.98
N LYS A 84 0.96 2.77 25.24
CA LYS A 84 -0.43 2.51 24.86
C LYS A 84 -0.52 1.73 23.57
N ASP A 85 -1.42 0.78 23.57
CA ASP A 85 -1.81 0.07 22.36
C ASP A 85 -2.89 0.81 21.62
N ILE A 86 -2.83 0.74 20.31
CA ILE A 86 -3.88 1.09 19.36
C ILE A 86 -4.49 -0.17 18.81
N VAL A 87 -5.79 -0.13 18.53
CA VAL A 87 -6.55 -1.26 18.00
C VAL A 87 -6.75 -1.07 16.50
N LEU A 88 -6.42 -2.10 15.73
CA LEU A 88 -6.63 -2.16 14.30
C LEU A 88 -7.95 -2.88 14.01
N ARG A 89 -8.79 -2.26 13.16
CA ARG A 89 -10.03 -2.84 12.62
C ARG A 89 -9.94 -2.96 11.11
N PRO A 90 -10.06 -4.16 10.56
CA PRO A 90 -10.03 -4.35 9.11
C PRO A 90 -11.19 -3.62 8.42
N ASP A 91 -10.88 -2.83 7.39
CA ASP A 91 -11.85 -2.30 6.46
C ASP A 91 -11.91 -3.20 5.23
N MET A 92 -12.88 -4.11 5.20
CA MET A 92 -13.01 -5.13 4.15
C MET A 92 -13.31 -4.55 2.76
N GLU A 93 -13.75 -3.28 2.67
CA GLU A 93 -13.91 -2.60 1.38
C GLU A 93 -12.56 -2.32 0.69
N THR A 94 -11.48 -2.34 1.47
CA THR A 94 -10.11 -2.16 0.97
C THR A 94 -9.39 -3.47 0.64
N ALA A 95 -10.08 -4.60 0.79
CA ALA A 95 -9.50 -5.91 0.57
C ALA A 95 -8.95 -6.05 -0.87
N ALA A 96 -7.67 -6.35 -1.01
CA ALA A 96 -6.98 -6.45 -2.29
C ALA A 96 -5.98 -7.61 -2.30
N ALA A 97 -5.56 -8.03 -3.49
CA ALA A 97 -4.49 -9.01 -3.64
C ALA A 97 -3.12 -8.39 -3.33
N VAL A 98 -2.17 -9.24 -2.93
CA VAL A 98 -0.73 -8.92 -2.90
C VAL A 98 -0.08 -9.67 -4.06
N PRO A 99 -0.11 -9.10 -5.29
CA PRO A 99 0.27 -9.84 -6.49
C PRO A 99 1.77 -10.16 -6.59
N TRP A 100 2.61 -9.49 -5.81
CA TRP A 100 4.04 -9.73 -5.70
C TRP A 100 4.43 -10.79 -4.67
N ALA A 101 3.47 -11.31 -3.90
CA ALA A 101 3.72 -12.38 -2.95
C ALA A 101 3.76 -13.74 -3.66
N ASP A 102 4.63 -14.64 -3.18
CA ASP A 102 4.75 -16.00 -3.72
C ASP A 102 3.47 -16.81 -3.47
N ASP A 103 2.91 -16.69 -2.26
CA ASP A 103 1.65 -17.30 -1.88
C ASP A 103 0.46 -16.34 -2.11
N ALA A 104 -0.74 -16.91 -2.28
CA ALA A 104 -1.95 -16.11 -2.39
C ALA A 104 -2.21 -15.37 -1.07
N THR A 105 -1.95 -14.08 -1.07
CA THR A 105 -2.03 -13.19 0.08
C THR A 105 -3.11 -12.13 -0.13
N LEU A 106 -3.94 -11.94 0.90
CA LEU A 106 -4.90 -10.85 1.00
C LEU A 106 -4.29 -9.69 1.76
N GLN A 107 -4.47 -8.48 1.28
CA GLN A 107 -4.11 -7.26 2.01
C GLN A 107 -5.38 -6.51 2.38
N VAL A 108 -5.45 -6.00 3.62
CA VAL A 108 -6.57 -5.20 4.11
C VAL A 108 -6.03 -3.98 4.86
N ILE A 109 -6.53 -2.79 4.50
CA ILE A 109 -6.22 -1.56 5.24
C ILE A 109 -7.11 -1.51 6.49
N ASN A 110 -6.53 -1.11 7.60
CA ASN A 110 -7.22 -1.06 8.88
C ASN A 110 -7.49 0.37 9.32
N ASP A 111 -8.63 0.58 9.96
CA ASP A 111 -8.90 1.76 10.76
C ASP A 111 -8.26 1.61 12.15
N LEU A 112 -7.95 2.75 12.76
CA LEU A 112 -7.27 2.78 14.05
C LEU A 112 -8.13 3.42 15.13
N GLU A 113 -8.23 2.71 16.24
CA GLU A 113 -8.94 3.15 17.43
C GLU A 113 -8.01 3.11 18.65
N LEU A 114 -8.33 3.92 19.64
CA LEU A 114 -7.80 3.80 20.97
C LEU A 114 -8.48 2.61 21.68
N SER A 115 -7.93 2.17 22.80
CA SER A 115 -8.48 1.06 23.60
C SER A 115 -9.90 1.33 24.12
N ASP A 116 -10.32 2.57 24.18
CA ASP A 116 -11.68 2.99 24.57
C ASP A 116 -12.67 3.03 23.37
N GLY A 117 -12.22 2.66 22.18
CA GLY A 117 -13.01 2.66 20.96
C GLY A 117 -13.10 4.00 20.22
N ASN A 118 -12.45 5.03 20.73
CA ASN A 118 -12.39 6.32 20.02
C ASN A 118 -11.38 6.25 18.86
N PRO A 119 -11.67 6.92 17.72
CA PRO A 119 -10.72 6.99 16.61
C PRO A 119 -9.38 7.62 17.03
N LEU A 120 -8.27 7.07 16.55
CA LEU A 120 -6.95 7.67 16.75
C LEU A 120 -6.80 8.90 15.84
N ASN A 121 -6.83 10.10 16.41
CA ASN A 121 -6.88 11.36 15.66
C ASN A 121 -5.62 11.69 14.86
N ILE A 122 -4.48 11.09 15.17
CA ILE A 122 -3.22 11.27 14.42
C ILE A 122 -3.06 10.27 13.27
N ALA A 123 -3.92 9.27 13.17
CA ALA A 123 -3.87 8.29 12.09
C ALA A 123 -4.26 8.95 10.74
N PRO A 124 -3.42 8.87 9.69
CA PRO A 124 -3.70 9.52 8.40
C PRO A 124 -5.06 9.18 7.82
N ARG A 125 -5.48 7.92 7.92
CA ARG A 125 -6.79 7.48 7.42
C ARG A 125 -7.96 8.10 8.20
N ASN A 126 -7.83 8.24 9.52
CA ASN A 126 -8.86 8.88 10.35
C ASN A 126 -8.93 10.39 10.08
N ILE A 127 -7.79 11.04 9.86
CA ILE A 127 -7.72 12.45 9.44
C ILE A 127 -8.46 12.61 8.10
N LEU A 128 -8.18 11.75 7.12
CA LEU A 128 -8.87 11.80 5.83
C LEU A 128 -10.38 11.62 5.97
N LYS A 129 -10.85 10.66 6.77
CA LYS A 129 -12.27 10.46 7.05
C LYS A 129 -12.92 11.71 7.66
N ASN A 130 -12.25 12.34 8.63
CA ASN A 130 -12.72 13.58 9.23
C ASN A 130 -12.84 14.71 8.20
N VAL A 131 -11.89 14.86 7.29
CA VAL A 131 -11.93 15.87 6.21
C VAL A 131 -13.08 15.56 5.24
N ILE A 132 -13.27 14.30 4.85
CA ILE A 132 -14.40 13.90 3.99
C ILE A 132 -15.74 14.24 4.66
N ASP A 133 -15.85 14.06 5.97
CA ASP A 133 -17.08 14.41 6.71
C ASP A 133 -17.33 15.92 6.78
N LEU A 134 -16.29 16.76 6.75
CA LEU A 134 -16.45 18.20 6.57
C LEU A 134 -17.04 18.54 5.19
N TYR A 135 -16.53 17.93 4.12
CA TYR A 135 -17.10 18.08 2.78
C TYR A 135 -18.58 17.67 2.73
N LYS A 136 -18.94 16.54 3.36
CA LYS A 136 -20.33 16.08 3.41
C LYS A 136 -21.27 17.10 4.11
N LYS A 137 -20.80 17.76 5.17
CA LYS A 137 -21.58 18.79 5.88
C LYS A 137 -21.92 19.99 4.99
N GLU A 138 -21.04 20.30 4.05
CA GLU A 138 -21.23 21.36 3.05
C GLU A 138 -21.95 20.86 1.78
N ASN A 139 -22.45 19.62 1.76
CA ASN A 139 -23.02 18.96 0.58
C ASN A 139 -22.06 18.89 -0.62
N LEU A 140 -20.76 18.80 -0.35
CA LEU A 140 -19.72 18.65 -1.35
C LEU A 140 -19.18 17.22 -1.36
N LYS A 141 -18.78 16.75 -2.55
CA LYS A 141 -18.07 15.48 -2.74
C LYS A 141 -16.70 15.78 -3.33
N PRO A 142 -15.60 15.47 -2.64
CA PRO A 142 -14.27 15.61 -3.22
C PRO A 142 -14.09 14.60 -4.35
N VAL A 143 -13.44 15.05 -5.44
CA VAL A 143 -12.97 14.21 -6.53
C VAL A 143 -11.47 14.41 -6.61
N ILE A 144 -10.71 13.33 -6.47
CA ILE A 144 -9.26 13.37 -6.37
C ILE A 144 -8.71 12.33 -7.35
N ALA A 145 -7.72 12.73 -8.14
CA ALA A 145 -6.90 11.85 -8.96
C ALA A 145 -5.48 11.89 -8.38
N PRO A 146 -5.00 10.83 -7.75
CA PRO A 146 -3.62 10.77 -7.27
C PRO A 146 -2.68 10.52 -8.46
N GLU A 147 -1.57 11.24 -8.48
CA GLU A 147 -0.46 11.03 -9.43
C GLU A 147 0.72 10.46 -8.65
N ILE A 148 1.32 9.40 -9.17
CA ILE A 148 2.49 8.76 -8.56
C ILE A 148 3.66 8.90 -9.51
N GLU A 149 4.68 9.63 -9.08
CA GLU A 149 5.88 9.88 -9.85
C GLU A 149 7.11 9.29 -9.15
N PHE A 150 7.94 8.56 -9.88
CA PHE A 150 9.12 7.89 -9.35
C PHE A 150 10.20 7.70 -10.41
N TYR A 151 11.42 7.38 -9.95
CA TYR A 151 12.55 7.05 -10.80
C TYR A 151 12.83 5.56 -10.78
N LEU A 152 12.91 4.96 -11.96
CA LEU A 152 13.57 3.66 -12.14
C LEU A 152 15.07 3.87 -12.18
N THR A 153 15.82 3.02 -11.50
CA THR A 153 17.29 3.06 -11.45
C THR A 153 17.88 1.68 -11.68
N GLN A 154 19.17 1.62 -11.97
CA GLN A 154 19.89 0.38 -11.83
C GLN A 154 19.94 -0.04 -10.35
N PRO A 155 20.06 -1.35 -10.05
CA PRO A 155 20.26 -1.79 -8.68
C PRO A 155 21.47 -1.10 -8.07
N ASN A 156 21.30 -0.51 -6.89
CA ASN A 156 22.37 0.10 -6.11
C ASN A 156 22.38 -0.53 -4.72
N THR A 157 23.48 -1.15 -4.35
CA THR A 157 23.68 -1.81 -3.05
C THR A 157 24.59 -1.03 -2.12
N ASP A 158 25.25 0.03 -2.60
CA ASP A 158 26.08 0.93 -1.80
C ASP A 158 25.49 2.36 -1.83
N PRO A 159 25.03 2.89 -0.70
CA PRO A 159 24.46 4.23 -0.64
C PRO A 159 25.45 5.36 -0.95
N ASN A 160 26.75 5.07 -1.01
CA ASN A 160 27.80 6.04 -1.35
C ASN A 160 28.11 6.07 -2.85
N GLU A 161 27.58 5.13 -3.64
CA GLU A 161 27.72 5.12 -5.08
C GLU A 161 26.66 5.98 -5.77
N GLU A 162 26.99 6.45 -6.99
CA GLU A 162 26.08 7.22 -7.81
C GLU A 162 24.88 6.37 -8.24
N ILE A 163 23.66 6.94 -8.11
CA ILE A 163 22.44 6.34 -8.64
C ILE A 163 22.47 6.45 -10.17
N LEU A 164 22.50 5.32 -10.85
CA LEU A 164 22.55 5.26 -12.30
C LEU A 164 21.16 5.10 -12.93
N PRO A 165 20.90 5.74 -14.08
CA PRO A 165 19.67 5.54 -14.84
C PRO A 165 19.44 4.07 -15.20
N PRO A 166 18.18 3.64 -15.40
CA PRO A 166 17.87 2.26 -15.78
C PRO A 166 18.46 1.92 -17.14
N ILE A 167 18.63 0.63 -17.38
CA ILE A 167 18.98 0.11 -18.69
C ILE A 167 17.68 -0.37 -19.35
N GLY A 168 17.33 0.25 -20.47
CA GLY A 168 16.18 -0.15 -21.27
C GLY A 168 16.36 -1.52 -21.93
N ARG A 169 15.28 -2.08 -22.47
CA ARG A 169 15.31 -3.36 -23.19
C ARG A 169 16.22 -3.36 -24.42
N ASN A 170 16.56 -2.19 -24.96
CA ASN A 170 17.56 -2.02 -26.02
C ASN A 170 19.01 -2.08 -25.54
N GLY A 171 19.26 -2.31 -24.24
CA GLY A 171 20.55 -2.36 -23.61
C GLY A 171 21.23 -1.01 -23.39
N ARG A 172 20.54 0.11 -23.59
CA ARG A 172 21.07 1.46 -23.40
C ARG A 172 20.56 2.08 -22.10
N LYS A 173 21.38 2.93 -21.49
CA LYS A 173 20.97 3.72 -20.34
C LYS A 173 19.91 4.74 -20.73
N GLY A 174 18.94 4.96 -19.86
CA GLY A 174 17.97 6.02 -19.99
C GLY A 174 18.67 7.39 -20.09
N VAL A 175 18.08 8.30 -20.86
CA VAL A 175 18.58 9.68 -21.07
C VAL A 175 17.57 10.70 -20.59
N ARG A 176 18.04 11.91 -20.28
CA ARG A 176 17.22 13.03 -19.86
C ARG A 176 16.48 13.68 -21.03
N GLN A 177 15.53 14.56 -20.72
CA GLN A 177 14.82 15.42 -21.69
C GLN A 177 14.00 14.62 -22.71
N GLN A 178 13.40 13.53 -22.26
CA GLN A 178 12.52 12.68 -23.08
C GLN A 178 11.08 12.64 -22.57
N ALA A 179 10.62 13.73 -21.94
CA ALA A 179 9.24 13.83 -21.49
C ALA A 179 8.26 13.48 -22.62
N TYR A 180 7.26 12.69 -22.30
CA TYR A 180 6.24 12.16 -23.21
C TYR A 180 6.77 11.26 -24.35
N SER A 181 8.02 10.77 -24.24
CA SER A 181 8.57 9.85 -25.24
C SER A 181 7.96 8.45 -25.09
N MET A 182 7.16 8.02 -26.04
CA MET A 182 6.63 6.66 -26.07
C MET A 182 7.73 5.61 -26.26
N VAL A 183 8.84 5.96 -26.92
CA VAL A 183 10.00 5.08 -27.03
C VAL A 183 10.63 4.85 -25.66
N ALA A 184 10.75 5.88 -24.82
CA ALA A 184 11.29 5.74 -23.47
C ALA A 184 10.38 4.90 -22.57
N VAL A 185 9.06 5.05 -22.66
CA VAL A 185 8.07 4.20 -22.00
C VAL A 185 8.25 2.73 -22.42
N ASP A 186 8.35 2.50 -23.73
CA ASP A 186 8.50 1.16 -24.33
C ASP A 186 9.82 0.46 -23.90
N GLU A 187 10.90 1.23 -23.69
CA GLU A 187 12.15 0.69 -23.15
C GLU A 187 12.01 0.13 -21.73
N MET A 188 11.04 0.61 -20.94
CA MET A 188 10.71 0.14 -19.60
C MET A 188 9.52 -0.83 -19.59
N GLY A 189 9.08 -1.32 -20.74
CA GLY A 189 7.85 -2.07 -20.93
C GLY A 189 7.65 -3.21 -19.95
N SER A 190 8.66 -4.01 -19.64
CA SER A 190 8.52 -5.13 -18.71
C SER A 190 8.12 -4.71 -17.28
N VAL A 191 8.60 -3.55 -16.82
CA VAL A 191 8.22 -3.01 -15.50
C VAL A 191 6.81 -2.44 -15.56
N ILE A 192 6.49 -1.72 -16.64
CA ILE A 192 5.17 -1.10 -16.84
C ILE A 192 4.09 -2.17 -16.98
N ASP A 193 4.34 -3.23 -17.74
CA ASP A 193 3.42 -4.36 -17.89
C ASP A 193 3.14 -5.02 -16.53
N THR A 194 4.17 -5.21 -15.70
CA THR A 194 4.02 -5.74 -14.35
C THR A 194 3.18 -4.80 -13.46
N ILE A 195 3.38 -3.48 -13.58
CA ILE A 195 2.58 -2.48 -12.85
C ILE A 195 1.11 -2.59 -13.25
N TYR A 196 0.79 -2.70 -14.55
CA TYR A 196 -0.57 -2.88 -15.02
C TYR A 196 -1.20 -4.18 -14.47
N GLU A 197 -0.49 -5.30 -14.54
CA GLU A 197 -0.97 -6.58 -14.01
C GLU A 197 -1.25 -6.51 -12.51
N TYR A 198 -0.37 -5.86 -11.75
CA TYR A 198 -0.54 -5.71 -10.31
C TYR A 198 -1.68 -4.75 -9.95
N ALA A 199 -1.82 -3.66 -10.68
CA ALA A 199 -2.92 -2.73 -10.51
C ALA A 199 -4.27 -3.42 -10.79
N GLU A 200 -4.38 -4.20 -11.86
CA GLU A 200 -5.58 -4.98 -12.17
C GLU A 200 -5.91 -5.98 -11.06
N ALA A 201 -4.91 -6.71 -10.56
CA ALA A 201 -5.08 -7.68 -9.47
C ALA A 201 -5.57 -7.01 -8.16
N GLN A 202 -5.15 -5.77 -7.92
CA GLN A 202 -5.59 -4.96 -6.78
C GLN A 202 -6.91 -4.21 -7.03
N GLY A 203 -7.44 -4.25 -8.25
CA GLY A 203 -8.64 -3.51 -8.63
C GLY A 203 -8.42 -2.00 -8.80
N LEU A 204 -7.17 -1.58 -8.92
CA LEU A 204 -6.79 -0.21 -9.23
C LEU A 204 -6.93 0.05 -10.73
N LYS A 205 -7.31 1.27 -11.07
CA LYS A 205 -7.41 1.71 -12.47
C LYS A 205 -6.29 2.70 -12.74
N ILE A 206 -5.40 2.33 -13.62
CA ILE A 206 -4.41 3.24 -14.19
C ILE A 206 -5.02 3.91 -15.41
N ASP A 207 -4.96 5.22 -15.47
CA ASP A 207 -5.44 6.01 -16.61
C ASP A 207 -4.33 6.20 -17.64
N THR A 208 -3.16 6.67 -17.20
CA THR A 208 -1.99 6.89 -18.07
C THR A 208 -0.68 6.53 -17.39
N VAL A 209 0.33 6.24 -18.21
CA VAL A 209 1.73 6.14 -17.81
C VAL A 209 2.54 7.03 -18.71
N ILE A 210 3.38 7.90 -18.15
CA ILE A 210 4.14 8.91 -18.86
C ILE A 210 5.62 8.80 -18.50
N GLN A 211 6.50 8.99 -19.49
CA GLN A 211 7.90 9.29 -19.27
C GLN A 211 8.04 10.78 -18.98
N GLU A 212 8.68 11.12 -17.89
CA GLU A 212 8.95 12.48 -17.47
C GLU A 212 10.34 12.99 -17.92
N GLY A 213 10.74 14.19 -17.46
CA GLY A 213 11.96 14.84 -17.90
C GLY A 213 13.27 14.16 -17.49
N GLY A 214 13.27 13.41 -16.41
CA GLY A 214 14.45 12.70 -15.91
C GLY A 214 14.66 11.34 -16.58
N ALA A 215 15.89 10.86 -16.55
CA ALA A 215 16.21 9.53 -17.11
C ALA A 215 15.57 8.43 -16.24
N GLY A 216 14.59 7.70 -16.77
CA GLY A 216 13.81 6.69 -16.06
C GLY A 216 12.78 7.25 -15.08
N GLN A 217 12.42 8.51 -15.19
CA GLN A 217 11.37 9.15 -14.42
C GLN A 217 10.01 8.82 -15.04
N ILE A 218 9.19 8.11 -14.31
CA ILE A 218 7.88 7.61 -14.74
C ILE A 218 6.80 8.22 -13.85
N GLU A 219 5.71 8.65 -14.46
CA GLU A 219 4.50 9.08 -13.79
C GLU A 219 3.35 8.14 -14.14
N ILE A 220 2.53 7.84 -13.15
CA ILE A 220 1.32 7.02 -13.25
C ILE A 220 0.14 7.80 -12.70
N ASN A 221 -0.92 7.92 -13.51
CA ASN A 221 -2.17 8.57 -13.18
C ASN A 221 -3.33 7.57 -13.08
#